data_e9e6a2c32c082cab74b58659a1027551
#
_entry.id   e9e6a2c32c082cab74b58659a1027551
#
_cell.length_a   1.000
_cell.length_b   1.000
_cell.length_c   1.000
_cell.angle_alpha   90.00
_cell.angle_beta   90.00
_cell.angle_gamma   90.00
#
_symmetry.space_group_name_H-M   'P 1'
#
loop_
_entity.id
_entity.type
_entity.pdbx_description
1 polymer ?
#
loop_
_entity_poly.entity_id
_entity_poly.type
_entity_poly.pdbx_seq_one_letter_code
_entity_poly.pdbx_strand_id
1 'polypeptide(L)'
;MEFEYPEQWLEGASKGEMIAAEIRLQIVKGTIEPDTLLTENQVAKTYNVSRSPVRDAFKLLKQDQLIHLERMGAEVLSFEEKEKKELYDLRIMLESFAFSRLKEQQLEQVVKELSKQLEMMKVAVQFEDAESFTEHDIKFHEVAILASKHQYLKTYWNNLRPVMEALILLSMRHRMHSAKEDFERIHYNHQMFIDGIATQDSTKLRHAFHLNFDDVGEDIESFWLK
;
A
#
# COMPACT_ATOMS: atom_id res chain seq x y z
N MET A 1 -22.04 -6.16 11.76
CA MET A 1 -21.50 -4.94 11.14
C MET A 1 -20.74 -5.41 9.92
N GLU A 2 -21.06 -4.87 8.80
CA GLU A 2 -20.39 -5.20 7.55
C GLU A 2 -19.15 -4.30 7.47
N PHE A 3 -17.96 -4.90 7.31
CA PHE A 3 -16.70 -4.16 7.12
C PHE A 3 -16.63 -3.67 5.68
N GLU A 4 -16.17 -2.43 5.47
CA GLU A 4 -15.82 -1.95 4.12
C GLU A 4 -14.45 -2.51 3.66
N TYR A 5 -13.59 -2.86 4.61
CA TYR A 5 -12.32 -3.52 4.33
C TYR A 5 -12.56 -5.00 3.94
N PRO A 6 -11.87 -5.54 2.92
CA PRO A 6 -12.12 -6.89 2.41
C PRO A 6 -11.95 -7.96 3.48
N GLU A 7 -13.02 -8.70 3.80
CA GLU A 7 -13.00 -9.74 4.84
C GLU A 7 -11.97 -10.84 4.54
N GLN A 8 -11.77 -11.18 3.28
CA GLN A 8 -10.79 -12.18 2.84
C GLN A 8 -9.34 -11.82 3.22
N TRP A 9 -9.02 -10.53 3.31
CA TRP A 9 -7.70 -10.08 3.75
C TRP A 9 -7.52 -10.12 5.27
N LEU A 10 -8.61 -10.31 5.99
CA LEU A 10 -8.66 -10.41 7.46
C LEU A 10 -8.69 -11.86 7.94
N GLU A 11 -8.58 -12.82 7.05
CA GLU A 11 -8.57 -14.25 7.41
C GLU A 11 -7.38 -14.56 8.33
N GLY A 12 -7.66 -15.06 9.52
CA GLY A 12 -6.66 -15.31 10.56
C GLY A 12 -6.20 -14.06 11.35
N ALA A 13 -6.68 -12.87 11.03
CA ALA A 13 -6.37 -11.65 11.78
C ALA A 13 -7.02 -11.64 13.16
N SER A 14 -6.34 -11.04 14.13
CA SER A 14 -6.91 -10.76 15.44
C SER A 14 -8.00 -9.69 15.36
N LYS A 15 -8.90 -9.62 16.35
CA LYS A 15 -9.91 -8.57 16.42
C LYS A 15 -9.30 -7.15 16.41
N GLY A 16 -8.10 -6.99 16.98
CA GLY A 16 -7.40 -5.71 16.96
C GLY A 16 -6.95 -5.32 15.55
N GLU A 17 -6.39 -6.26 14.80
CA GLU A 17 -5.98 -6.05 13.40
C GLU A 17 -7.19 -5.76 12.50
N MET A 18 -8.30 -6.48 12.67
CA MET A 18 -9.54 -6.24 11.92
C MET A 18 -10.07 -4.81 12.15
N ILE A 19 -10.14 -4.38 13.42
CA ILE A 19 -10.59 -3.03 13.78
C ILE A 19 -9.62 -1.97 13.24
N ALA A 20 -8.32 -2.22 13.31
CA ALA A 20 -7.31 -1.30 12.76
C ALA A 20 -7.45 -1.16 11.25
N ALA A 21 -7.64 -2.26 10.52
CA ALA A 21 -7.83 -2.25 9.07
C ALA A 21 -9.05 -1.43 8.65
N GLU A 22 -10.18 -1.62 9.33
CA GLU A 22 -11.42 -0.88 9.05
C GLU A 22 -11.29 0.61 9.37
N ILE A 23 -10.77 0.98 10.56
CA ILE A 23 -10.57 2.38 10.93
C ILE A 23 -9.55 3.05 10.00
N ARG A 24 -8.47 2.37 9.63
CA ARG A 24 -7.48 2.85 8.65
C ARG A 24 -8.15 3.21 7.33
N LEU A 25 -8.96 2.29 6.79
CA LEU A 25 -9.67 2.54 5.54
C LEU A 25 -10.59 3.76 5.65
N GLN A 26 -11.31 3.91 6.76
CA GLN A 26 -12.21 5.03 6.99
C GLN A 26 -11.47 6.37 7.13
N ILE A 27 -10.28 6.39 7.77
CA ILE A 27 -9.44 7.60 7.86
C ILE A 27 -8.89 7.96 6.48
N VAL A 28 -8.32 6.99 5.76
CA VAL A 28 -7.74 7.21 4.43
C VAL A 28 -8.80 7.65 3.41
N LYS A 29 -10.03 7.15 3.56
CA LYS A 29 -11.21 7.56 2.77
C LYS A 29 -11.73 8.95 3.14
N GLY A 30 -11.37 9.48 4.31
CA GLY A 30 -11.92 10.72 4.85
C GLY A 30 -13.31 10.58 5.50
N THR A 31 -13.81 9.36 5.74
CA THR A 31 -15.07 9.12 6.44
C THR A 31 -14.96 9.46 7.94
N ILE A 32 -13.79 9.20 8.53
CA ILE A 32 -13.43 9.71 9.85
C ILE A 32 -12.53 10.93 9.62
N GLU A 33 -13.04 12.10 9.97
CA GLU A 33 -12.36 13.37 9.74
C GLU A 33 -11.16 13.57 10.70
N PRO A 34 -10.15 14.36 10.33
CA PRO A 34 -9.09 14.81 11.23
C PRO A 34 -9.67 15.46 12.52
N ASP A 35 -8.88 15.44 13.58
CA ASP A 35 -9.23 15.96 14.92
C ASP A 35 -10.40 15.20 15.58
N THR A 36 -10.93 14.13 14.97
CA THR A 36 -11.94 13.27 15.58
C THR A 36 -11.35 12.49 16.76
N LEU A 37 -11.98 12.59 17.93
CA LEU A 37 -11.58 11.80 19.10
C LEU A 37 -12.29 10.44 19.12
N LEU A 38 -11.54 9.37 18.88
CA LEU A 38 -11.99 7.99 18.98
C LEU A 38 -11.78 7.48 20.41
N THR A 39 -12.85 7.30 21.20
CA THR A 39 -12.71 6.73 22.54
C THR A 39 -12.74 5.20 22.53
N GLU A 40 -11.97 4.56 23.44
CA GLU A 40 -11.99 3.09 23.57
C GLU A 40 -13.40 2.53 23.73
N ASN A 41 -14.26 3.22 24.49
CA ASN A 41 -15.63 2.77 24.76
C ASN A 41 -16.53 2.84 23.52
N GLN A 42 -16.44 3.92 22.74
CA GLN A 42 -17.22 4.06 21.51
C GLN A 42 -16.82 2.99 20.51
N VAL A 43 -15.51 2.84 20.24
CA VAL A 43 -15.00 1.85 19.30
C VAL A 43 -15.35 0.42 19.77
N ALA A 44 -15.18 0.11 21.06
CA ALA A 44 -15.55 -1.20 21.62
C ALA A 44 -17.05 -1.51 21.42
N LYS A 45 -17.91 -0.52 21.64
CA LYS A 45 -19.36 -0.64 21.39
C LYS A 45 -19.67 -0.82 19.91
N THR A 46 -19.04 -0.02 19.03
CA THR A 46 -19.23 -0.07 17.58
C THR A 46 -18.92 -1.45 17.01
N TYR A 47 -17.77 -2.03 17.43
CA TYR A 47 -17.32 -3.33 16.92
C TYR A 47 -17.76 -4.54 17.77
N ASN A 48 -18.55 -4.30 18.83
CA ASN A 48 -19.03 -5.33 19.77
C ASN A 48 -17.88 -6.19 20.33
N VAL A 49 -16.85 -5.53 20.87
CA VAL A 49 -15.68 -6.15 21.49
C VAL A 49 -15.38 -5.56 22.86
N SER A 50 -14.45 -6.16 23.60
CA SER A 50 -13.88 -5.53 24.80
C SER A 50 -12.87 -4.43 24.42
N ARG A 51 -12.39 -3.65 25.40
CA ARG A 51 -11.41 -2.58 25.16
C ARG A 51 -10.04 -3.08 24.72
N SER A 52 -9.66 -4.31 25.06
CA SER A 52 -8.31 -4.83 24.77
C SER A 52 -8.03 -4.84 23.26
N PRO A 53 -8.87 -5.45 22.39
CA PRO A 53 -8.68 -5.37 20.93
C PRO A 53 -8.63 -3.93 20.41
N VAL A 54 -9.41 -3.01 21.02
CA VAL A 54 -9.40 -1.59 20.60
C VAL A 54 -8.04 -0.93 20.89
N ARG A 55 -7.45 -1.20 22.04
CA ARG A 55 -6.12 -0.71 22.38
C ARG A 55 -5.04 -1.26 21.44
N ASP A 56 -5.18 -2.53 21.05
CA ASP A 56 -4.27 -3.13 20.08
C ASP A 56 -4.45 -2.50 18.70
N ALA A 57 -5.68 -2.24 18.26
CA ALA A 57 -5.97 -1.48 17.05
C ALA A 57 -5.37 -0.08 17.09
N PHE A 58 -5.51 0.65 18.20
CA PHE A 58 -4.95 2.00 18.34
C PHE A 58 -3.41 2.00 18.29
N LYS A 59 -2.74 0.97 18.81
CA LYS A 59 -1.28 0.85 18.65
C LYS A 59 -0.88 0.71 17.19
N LEU A 60 -1.59 -0.09 16.41
CA LEU A 60 -1.36 -0.26 14.98
C LEU A 60 -1.60 1.05 14.22
N LEU A 61 -2.73 1.70 14.44
CA LEU A 61 -3.05 2.98 13.80
C LEU A 61 -2.07 4.11 14.18
N LYS A 62 -1.55 4.11 15.41
CA LYS A 62 -0.46 5.00 15.80
C LYS A 62 0.83 4.69 15.04
N GLN A 63 1.17 3.42 14.86
CA GLN A 63 2.33 3.00 14.06
C GLN A 63 2.18 3.44 12.60
N ASP A 64 0.96 3.43 12.08
CA ASP A 64 0.60 3.92 10.74
C ASP A 64 0.64 5.45 10.62
N GLN A 65 0.88 6.18 11.71
CA GLN A 65 0.83 7.66 11.78
C GLN A 65 -0.55 8.24 11.42
N LEU A 66 -1.63 7.49 11.68
CA LEU A 66 -3.01 7.91 11.42
C LEU A 66 -3.72 8.47 12.64
N ILE A 67 -3.19 8.21 13.84
CA ILE A 67 -3.74 8.71 15.09
C ILE A 67 -2.64 9.13 16.08
N HIS A 68 -2.97 10.05 16.95
CA HIS A 68 -2.24 10.36 18.17
C HIS A 68 -2.95 9.77 19.39
N LEU A 69 -2.21 9.09 20.29
CA LEU A 69 -2.81 8.51 21.49
C LEU A 69 -2.96 9.58 22.57
N GLU A 70 -4.19 9.70 23.06
CA GLU A 70 -4.59 10.60 24.12
C GLU A 70 -4.95 9.83 25.40
N ARG A 71 -5.10 10.55 26.53
CA ARG A 71 -5.47 9.93 27.83
C ARG A 71 -6.81 9.18 27.76
N MET A 72 -7.75 9.63 26.93
CA MET A 72 -9.12 9.11 26.86
C MET A 72 -9.45 8.40 25.56
N GLY A 73 -8.46 8.16 24.70
CA GLY A 73 -8.68 7.54 23.39
C GLY A 73 -7.56 7.84 22.40
N ALA A 74 -7.94 8.16 21.18
CA ALA A 74 -7.03 8.50 20.11
C ALA A 74 -7.62 9.62 19.25
N GLU A 75 -6.82 10.63 18.93
CA GLU A 75 -7.16 11.71 18.02
C GLU A 75 -6.71 11.35 16.60
N VAL A 76 -7.58 11.51 15.62
CA VAL A 76 -7.29 11.21 14.21
C VAL A 76 -6.43 12.32 13.63
N LEU A 77 -5.31 11.96 13.01
CA LEU A 77 -4.42 12.88 12.34
C LEU A 77 -4.89 13.16 10.91
N SER A 78 -4.45 14.28 10.34
CA SER A 78 -4.66 14.58 8.92
C SER A 78 -4.01 13.50 8.04
N PHE A 79 -4.71 13.12 6.98
CA PHE A 79 -4.20 12.23 5.93
C PHE A 79 -4.61 12.79 4.55
N GLU A 80 -3.97 13.87 4.18
CA GLU A 80 -4.22 14.62 2.95
C GLU A 80 -3.14 14.36 1.90
N GLU A 81 -3.07 15.20 0.87
CA GLU A 81 -2.11 15.01 -0.24
C GLU A 81 -0.65 15.03 0.21
N LYS A 82 -0.32 15.81 1.26
CA LYS A 82 1.04 15.85 1.82
C LYS A 82 1.44 14.49 2.41
N GLU A 83 0.59 13.91 3.25
CA GLU A 83 0.86 12.61 3.91
C GLU A 83 0.90 11.47 2.90
N LYS A 84 0.03 11.49 1.89
CA LYS A 84 0.08 10.55 0.77
C LYS A 84 1.41 10.63 0.03
N LYS A 85 1.88 11.85 -0.28
CA LYS A 85 3.15 12.07 -0.94
C LYS A 85 4.32 11.53 -0.11
N GLU A 86 4.40 11.87 1.18
CA GLU A 86 5.43 11.36 2.08
C GLU A 86 5.45 9.81 2.14
N LEU A 87 4.26 9.17 2.06
CA LEU A 87 4.12 7.72 2.01
C LEU A 87 4.70 7.14 0.71
N TYR A 88 4.41 7.77 -0.44
CA TYR A 88 4.94 7.36 -1.73
C TYR A 88 6.46 7.59 -1.84
N ASP A 89 6.99 8.67 -1.27
CA ASP A 89 8.43 8.93 -1.20
C ASP A 89 9.16 7.77 -0.50
N LEU A 90 8.65 7.32 0.65
CA LEU A 90 9.19 6.16 1.36
C LEU A 90 9.08 4.87 0.53
N ARG A 91 7.97 4.67 -0.17
CA ARG A 91 7.78 3.53 -1.06
C ARG A 91 8.85 3.49 -2.16
N ILE A 92 9.04 4.62 -2.86
CA ILE A 92 10.07 4.76 -3.91
C ILE A 92 11.46 4.46 -3.35
N MET A 93 11.81 5.01 -2.20
CA MET A 93 13.11 4.78 -1.56
C MET A 93 13.34 3.30 -1.24
N LEU A 94 12.35 2.62 -0.64
CA LEU A 94 12.46 1.21 -0.29
C LEU A 94 12.58 0.32 -1.53
N GLU A 95 11.73 0.55 -2.52
CA GLU A 95 11.70 -0.25 -3.76
C GLU A 95 12.95 -0.02 -4.61
N SER A 96 13.35 1.25 -4.85
CA SER A 96 14.55 1.56 -5.64
C SER A 96 15.81 0.98 -5.00
N PHE A 97 15.94 1.06 -3.68
CA PHE A 97 17.04 0.44 -2.98
C PHE A 97 16.99 -1.10 -3.09
N ALA A 98 15.81 -1.71 -2.96
CA ALA A 98 15.65 -3.15 -3.13
C ALA A 98 16.10 -3.61 -4.53
N PHE A 99 15.66 -2.92 -5.58
CA PHE A 99 16.09 -3.20 -6.96
C PHE A 99 17.59 -3.08 -7.14
N SER A 100 18.23 -2.06 -6.54
CA SER A 100 19.70 -1.89 -6.61
C SER A 100 20.48 -3.05 -5.94
N ARG A 101 19.82 -3.86 -5.13
CA ARG A 101 20.41 -5.01 -4.40
C ARG A 101 20.15 -6.35 -5.07
N LEU A 102 19.38 -6.40 -6.14
CA LEU A 102 19.13 -7.63 -6.87
C LEU A 102 20.43 -8.11 -7.55
N LYS A 103 20.68 -9.40 -7.43
CA LYS A 103 21.82 -10.05 -8.09
C LYS A 103 21.36 -10.62 -9.42
N GLU A 104 22.26 -10.65 -10.42
CA GLU A 104 21.99 -11.18 -11.76
C GLU A 104 21.29 -12.54 -11.75
N GLN A 105 21.74 -13.45 -10.90
CA GLN A 105 21.17 -14.80 -10.75
C GLN A 105 19.73 -14.83 -10.18
N GLN A 106 19.20 -13.69 -9.72
CA GLN A 106 17.84 -13.57 -9.20
C GLN A 106 16.90 -12.96 -10.24
N LEU A 107 17.42 -12.29 -11.27
CA LEU A 107 16.64 -11.48 -12.20
C LEU A 107 15.59 -12.30 -12.95
N GLU A 108 15.93 -13.48 -13.45
CA GLU A 108 14.98 -14.35 -14.15
C GLU A 108 13.76 -14.69 -13.28
N GLN A 109 14.00 -15.06 -12.02
CA GLN A 109 12.92 -15.40 -11.08
C GLN A 109 12.12 -14.15 -10.70
N VAL A 110 12.75 -13.00 -10.52
CA VAL A 110 12.10 -11.72 -10.23
C VAL A 110 11.21 -11.31 -11.39
N VAL A 111 11.72 -11.31 -12.62
CA VAL A 111 10.95 -10.99 -13.84
C VAL A 111 9.75 -11.92 -14.00
N LYS A 112 9.93 -13.23 -13.79
CA LYS A 112 8.84 -14.20 -13.86
C LYS A 112 7.74 -13.90 -12.83
N GLU A 113 8.11 -13.58 -11.58
CA GLU A 113 7.12 -13.29 -10.54
C GLU A 113 6.41 -11.95 -10.79
N LEU A 114 7.14 -10.90 -11.21
CA LEU A 114 6.56 -9.62 -11.60
C LEU A 114 5.55 -9.79 -12.75
N SER A 115 5.94 -10.52 -13.82
CA SER A 115 5.06 -10.81 -14.95
C SER A 115 3.79 -11.54 -14.52
N LYS A 116 3.91 -12.50 -13.60
CA LYS A 116 2.76 -13.21 -13.05
C LYS A 116 1.81 -12.25 -12.31
N GLN A 117 2.35 -11.37 -11.46
CA GLN A 117 1.51 -10.41 -10.74
C GLN A 117 0.81 -9.44 -11.71
N LEU A 118 1.51 -8.96 -12.74
CA LEU A 118 0.92 -8.09 -13.77
C LEU A 118 -0.21 -8.79 -14.54
N GLU A 119 -0.06 -10.06 -14.92
CA GLU A 119 -1.14 -10.80 -15.59
C GLU A 119 -2.36 -10.97 -14.67
N MET A 120 -2.16 -11.21 -13.37
CA MET A 120 -3.25 -11.29 -12.42
C MET A 120 -3.97 -9.95 -12.23
N MET A 121 -3.24 -8.82 -12.26
CA MET A 121 -3.85 -7.48 -12.26
C MET A 121 -4.73 -7.27 -13.50
N LYS A 122 -4.27 -7.70 -14.69
CA LYS A 122 -5.07 -7.63 -15.92
C LYS A 122 -6.36 -8.45 -15.82
N VAL A 123 -6.27 -9.65 -15.23
CA VAL A 123 -7.45 -10.49 -14.97
C VAL A 123 -8.41 -9.79 -14.02
N ALA A 124 -7.91 -9.20 -12.93
CA ALA A 124 -8.73 -8.47 -11.97
C ALA A 124 -9.51 -7.31 -12.64
N VAL A 125 -8.87 -6.58 -13.56
CA VAL A 125 -9.56 -5.52 -14.35
C VAL A 125 -10.69 -6.08 -15.22
N GLN A 126 -10.50 -7.24 -15.85
CA GLN A 126 -11.54 -7.86 -16.67
C GLN A 126 -12.80 -8.23 -15.85
N PHE A 127 -12.62 -8.58 -14.58
CA PHE A 127 -13.71 -8.93 -13.67
C PHE A 127 -14.17 -7.77 -12.77
N GLU A 128 -13.62 -6.56 -12.96
CA GLU A 128 -13.90 -5.37 -12.13
C GLU A 128 -13.63 -5.60 -10.62
N ASP A 129 -12.65 -6.45 -10.30
CA ASP A 129 -12.27 -6.86 -8.96
C ASP A 129 -11.14 -5.97 -8.41
N ALA A 130 -11.51 -4.88 -7.72
CA ALA A 130 -10.58 -3.92 -7.14
C ALA A 130 -9.72 -4.54 -6.02
N GLU A 131 -10.27 -5.49 -5.28
CA GLU A 131 -9.59 -6.18 -4.20
C GLU A 131 -8.47 -7.08 -4.75
N SER A 132 -8.80 -7.92 -5.72
CA SER A 132 -7.79 -8.77 -6.38
C SER A 132 -6.72 -7.93 -7.08
N PHE A 133 -7.09 -6.83 -7.74
CA PHE A 133 -6.13 -5.92 -8.34
C PHE A 133 -5.15 -5.38 -7.29
N THR A 134 -5.67 -4.83 -6.19
CA THR A 134 -4.86 -4.25 -5.11
C THR A 134 -3.90 -5.27 -4.50
N GLU A 135 -4.38 -6.49 -4.26
CA GLU A 135 -3.55 -7.57 -3.74
C GLU A 135 -2.36 -7.88 -4.66
N HIS A 136 -2.61 -7.95 -5.97
CA HIS A 136 -1.57 -8.25 -6.96
C HIS A 136 -0.64 -7.06 -7.21
N ASP A 137 -1.12 -5.82 -7.14
CA ASP A 137 -0.30 -4.61 -7.19
C ASP A 137 0.69 -4.56 -6.01
N ILE A 138 0.21 -4.76 -4.79
CA ILE A 138 1.07 -4.83 -3.60
C ILE A 138 2.10 -5.96 -3.73
N LYS A 139 1.69 -7.15 -4.16
CA LYS A 139 2.60 -8.27 -4.39
C LYS A 139 3.65 -7.98 -5.46
N PHE A 140 3.28 -7.28 -6.54
CA PHE A 140 4.20 -6.86 -7.58
C PHE A 140 5.35 -6.03 -6.99
N HIS A 141 5.02 -5.00 -6.25
CA HIS A 141 6.01 -4.11 -5.63
C HIS A 141 6.81 -4.79 -4.51
N GLU A 142 6.23 -5.76 -3.82
CA GLU A 142 6.92 -6.54 -2.78
C GLU A 142 7.98 -7.51 -3.34
N VAL A 143 7.88 -7.91 -4.60
CA VAL A 143 8.80 -8.88 -5.23
C VAL A 143 10.27 -8.49 -5.02
N ALA A 144 10.64 -7.25 -5.32
CA ALA A 144 12.02 -6.77 -5.17
C ALA A 144 12.46 -6.72 -3.70
N ILE A 145 11.57 -6.27 -2.81
CA ILE A 145 11.81 -6.22 -1.36
C ILE A 145 12.18 -7.62 -0.83
N LEU A 146 11.38 -8.63 -1.18
CA LEU A 146 11.60 -10.01 -0.75
C LEU A 146 12.85 -10.62 -1.39
N ALA A 147 13.05 -10.38 -2.70
CA ALA A 147 14.19 -10.89 -3.44
C ALA A 147 15.53 -10.32 -2.94
N SER A 148 15.54 -9.08 -2.44
CA SER A 148 16.73 -8.45 -1.85
C SER A 148 17.27 -9.20 -0.62
N LYS A 149 16.43 -9.99 0.07
CA LYS A 149 16.72 -10.69 1.33
C LYS A 149 17.21 -9.75 2.43
N HIS A 150 16.89 -8.47 2.35
CA HIS A 150 17.30 -7.46 3.32
C HIS A 150 16.27 -7.34 4.43
N GLN A 151 16.59 -7.85 5.61
CA GLN A 151 15.66 -7.96 6.74
C GLN A 151 14.99 -6.61 7.13
N TYR A 152 15.76 -5.54 7.21
CA TYR A 152 15.21 -4.23 7.57
C TYR A 152 14.32 -3.63 6.46
N LEU A 153 14.63 -3.81 5.18
CA LEU A 153 13.72 -3.41 4.11
C LEU A 153 12.36 -4.08 4.26
N LYS A 154 12.36 -5.40 4.48
CA LYS A 154 11.11 -6.13 4.71
C LYS A 154 10.33 -5.59 5.91
N THR A 155 11.01 -5.25 7.01
CA THR A 155 10.36 -4.67 8.20
C THR A 155 9.71 -3.33 7.89
N TYR A 156 10.42 -2.40 7.23
CA TYR A 156 9.88 -1.09 6.87
C TYR A 156 8.77 -1.19 5.82
N TRP A 157 8.91 -2.08 4.85
CA TRP A 157 7.85 -2.39 3.89
C TRP A 157 6.57 -2.88 4.59
N ASN A 158 6.68 -3.82 5.52
CA ASN A 158 5.54 -4.33 6.28
C ASN A 158 4.84 -3.26 7.12
N ASN A 159 5.58 -2.25 7.59
CA ASN A 159 4.98 -1.12 8.30
C ASN A 159 4.25 -0.15 7.35
N LEU A 160 4.75 0.03 6.14
CA LEU A 160 4.17 0.91 5.12
C LEU A 160 2.93 0.28 4.45
N ARG A 161 2.98 -1.03 4.21
CA ARG A 161 2.03 -1.80 3.44
C ARG A 161 0.56 -1.59 3.85
N PRO A 162 0.15 -1.61 5.13
CA PRO A 162 -1.27 -1.49 5.48
C PRO A 162 -1.94 -0.19 5.02
N VAL A 163 -1.21 0.93 5.07
CA VAL A 163 -1.73 2.23 4.60
C VAL A 163 -1.73 2.28 3.07
N MET A 164 -0.71 1.72 2.42
CA MET A 164 -0.66 1.59 0.96
C MET A 164 -1.81 0.73 0.43
N GLU A 165 -2.11 -0.40 1.07
CA GLU A 165 -3.25 -1.25 0.71
C GLU A 165 -4.57 -0.49 0.74
N ALA A 166 -4.81 0.29 1.80
CA ALA A 166 -6.02 1.10 1.91
C ALA A 166 -6.11 2.16 0.80
N LEU A 167 -5.01 2.88 0.52
CA LEU A 167 -4.94 3.88 -0.55
C LEU A 167 -5.21 3.28 -1.93
N ILE A 168 -4.51 2.21 -2.26
CA ILE A 168 -4.62 1.55 -3.57
C ILE A 168 -6.02 0.97 -3.75
N LEU A 169 -6.58 0.32 -2.72
CA LEU A 169 -7.92 -0.23 -2.75
C LEU A 169 -8.97 0.85 -3.09
N LEU A 170 -8.93 1.99 -2.40
CA LEU A 170 -9.85 3.09 -2.64
C LEU A 170 -9.68 3.67 -4.05
N SER A 171 -8.44 3.84 -4.50
CA SER A 171 -8.14 4.30 -5.85
C SER A 171 -8.66 3.33 -6.90
N MET A 172 -8.46 2.02 -6.72
CA MET A 172 -8.89 1.00 -7.68
C MET A 172 -10.41 0.84 -7.72
N ARG A 173 -11.08 0.89 -6.57
CA ARG A 173 -12.56 0.93 -6.51
C ARG A 173 -13.10 2.13 -7.29
N HIS A 174 -12.48 3.31 -7.14
CA HIS A 174 -12.89 4.49 -7.89
C HIS A 174 -12.63 4.32 -9.40
N ARG A 175 -11.42 3.89 -9.81
CA ARG A 175 -11.02 3.75 -11.22
C ARG A 175 -11.85 2.69 -11.95
N MET A 176 -12.13 1.56 -11.33
CA MET A 176 -12.95 0.51 -11.94
C MET A 176 -14.38 0.97 -12.22
N HIS A 177 -14.86 1.94 -11.44
CA HIS A 177 -16.20 2.51 -11.63
C HIS A 177 -16.24 3.67 -12.63
N SER A 178 -15.23 4.56 -12.64
CA SER A 178 -15.30 5.86 -13.30
C SER A 178 -14.12 6.24 -14.20
N ALA A 179 -13.05 5.44 -14.26
CA ALA A 179 -11.83 5.77 -15.03
C ALA A 179 -11.13 4.50 -15.54
N LYS A 180 -11.87 3.63 -16.23
CA LYS A 180 -11.34 2.34 -16.74
C LYS A 180 -10.21 2.51 -17.76
N GLU A 181 -10.17 3.61 -18.47
CA GLU A 181 -9.10 3.95 -19.42
C GLU A 181 -7.72 4.07 -18.77
N ASP A 182 -7.67 4.37 -17.46
CA ASP A 182 -6.40 4.46 -16.73
C ASP A 182 -5.66 3.13 -16.64
N PHE A 183 -6.35 1.99 -16.73
CA PHE A 183 -5.73 0.68 -16.57
C PHE A 183 -4.75 0.31 -17.67
N GLU A 184 -4.94 0.81 -18.91
CA GLU A 184 -3.95 0.62 -19.97
C GLU A 184 -2.62 1.30 -19.61
N ARG A 185 -2.68 2.53 -19.08
CA ARG A 185 -1.51 3.27 -18.60
C ARG A 185 -0.86 2.57 -17.41
N ILE A 186 -1.66 2.13 -16.43
CA ILE A 186 -1.15 1.42 -15.25
C ILE A 186 -0.44 0.14 -15.66
N HIS A 187 -1.02 -0.67 -16.54
CA HIS A 187 -0.39 -1.89 -17.03
C HIS A 187 0.90 -1.61 -17.81
N TYR A 188 0.90 -0.58 -18.66
CA TYR A 188 2.10 -0.14 -19.38
C TYR A 188 3.23 0.25 -18.42
N ASN A 189 2.91 1.02 -17.38
CA ASN A 189 3.90 1.44 -16.39
C ASN A 189 4.51 0.24 -15.65
N HIS A 190 3.70 -0.74 -15.25
CA HIS A 190 4.20 -1.98 -14.64
C HIS A 190 5.04 -2.81 -15.60
N GLN A 191 4.68 -2.86 -16.89
CA GLN A 191 5.50 -3.54 -17.90
C GLN A 191 6.86 -2.88 -18.05
N MET A 192 6.94 -1.55 -17.97
CA MET A 192 8.21 -0.82 -18.02
C MET A 192 9.17 -1.21 -16.87
N PHE A 193 8.65 -1.51 -15.68
CA PHE A 193 9.47 -2.07 -14.59
C PHE A 193 10.06 -3.43 -14.96
N ILE A 194 9.22 -4.33 -15.47
CA ILE A 194 9.66 -5.66 -15.89
C ILE A 194 10.76 -5.55 -16.94
N ASP A 195 10.55 -4.71 -17.95
CA ASP A 195 11.49 -4.53 -19.06
C ASP A 195 12.81 -3.91 -18.58
N GLY A 196 12.76 -2.93 -17.66
CA GLY A 196 13.94 -2.31 -17.07
C GLY A 196 14.78 -3.31 -16.28
N ILE A 197 14.16 -4.20 -15.52
CA ILE A 197 14.82 -5.26 -14.76
C ILE A 197 15.38 -6.32 -15.70
N ALA A 198 14.58 -6.79 -16.65
CA ALA A 198 14.99 -7.85 -17.60
C ALA A 198 16.21 -7.44 -18.46
N THR A 199 16.27 -6.16 -18.83
CA THR A 199 17.38 -5.63 -19.64
C THR A 199 18.53 -5.04 -18.81
N GLN A 200 18.40 -4.99 -17.49
CA GLN A 200 19.34 -4.34 -16.57
C GLN A 200 19.61 -2.86 -16.96
N ASP A 201 18.64 -2.22 -17.57
CA ASP A 201 18.74 -0.84 -18.04
C ASP A 201 18.27 0.10 -16.91
N SER A 202 19.25 0.72 -16.24
CA SER A 202 18.98 1.66 -15.15
C SER A 202 18.17 2.88 -15.59
N THR A 203 18.29 3.31 -16.84
CA THR A 203 17.54 4.45 -17.39
C THR A 203 16.08 4.08 -17.58
N LYS A 204 15.79 2.89 -18.13
CA LYS A 204 14.41 2.38 -18.22
C LYS A 204 13.78 2.18 -16.86
N LEU A 205 14.54 1.65 -15.91
CA LEU A 205 14.05 1.43 -14.57
C LEU A 205 13.70 2.75 -13.86
N ARG A 206 14.57 3.78 -13.96
CA ARG A 206 14.26 5.12 -13.48
C ARG A 206 12.98 5.67 -14.09
N HIS A 207 12.87 5.58 -15.43
CA HIS A 207 11.68 6.04 -16.13
C HIS A 207 10.42 5.31 -15.68
N ALA A 208 10.50 4.00 -15.44
CA ALA A 208 9.39 3.22 -14.89
C ALA A 208 8.97 3.69 -13.49
N PHE A 209 9.92 4.05 -12.61
CA PHE A 209 9.60 4.66 -11.33
C PHE A 209 8.88 6.00 -11.50
N HIS A 210 9.36 6.89 -12.37
CA HIS A 210 8.66 8.14 -12.68
C HIS A 210 7.21 7.89 -13.11
N LEU A 211 6.99 7.04 -14.08
CA LEU A 211 5.66 6.77 -14.62
C LEU A 211 4.69 6.18 -13.59
N ASN A 212 5.17 5.37 -12.66
CA ASN A 212 4.31 4.74 -11.65
C ASN A 212 3.98 5.67 -10.47
N PHE A 213 4.77 6.73 -10.28
CA PHE A 213 4.63 7.63 -9.13
C PHE A 213 4.41 9.10 -9.54
N ASP A 214 4.31 9.38 -10.84
CA ASP A 214 4.14 10.73 -11.39
C ASP A 214 2.83 11.41 -10.95
N ASP A 215 1.80 10.63 -10.62
CA ASP A 215 0.56 11.14 -10.03
C ASP A 215 0.77 11.81 -8.65
N VAL A 216 1.94 11.64 -8.05
CA VAL A 216 2.30 12.16 -6.72
C VAL A 216 3.16 13.43 -6.79
N GLY A 217 3.60 13.83 -7.99
CA GLY A 217 4.25 15.11 -8.35
C GLY A 217 5.43 15.49 -7.47
N GLU A 218 6.62 15.24 -7.91
CA GLU A 218 7.86 15.99 -7.77
C GLU A 218 9.07 15.14 -8.18
N ASP A 219 10.19 15.84 -8.45
CA ASP A 219 11.47 15.40 -8.96
C ASP A 219 12.03 14.12 -8.28
N ILE A 220 11.59 12.95 -8.73
CA ILE A 220 12.11 11.64 -8.31
C ILE A 220 13.62 11.51 -8.64
N GLU A 221 14.14 12.33 -9.56
CA GLU A 221 15.56 12.30 -9.92
C GLU A 221 16.47 12.59 -8.72
N SER A 222 16.00 13.34 -7.74
CA SER A 222 16.75 13.65 -6.53
C SER A 222 16.94 12.46 -5.58
N PHE A 223 16.10 11.44 -5.66
CA PHE A 223 16.14 10.25 -4.78
C PHE A 223 17.14 9.18 -5.23
N TRP A 224 17.64 9.23 -6.46
CA TRP A 224 18.62 8.27 -6.93
C TRP A 224 19.99 8.59 -6.36
N LEU A 225 20.43 7.79 -5.41
CA LEU A 225 21.83 7.80 -4.98
C LEU A 225 22.70 7.44 -6.19
N LYS A 226 23.68 8.33 -6.47
CA LYS A 226 24.64 8.18 -7.57
C LYS A 226 25.52 6.95 -7.38
#